data_2b7fd0c7766c473f23b88d83bcb30d28
#
_entry.id   2b7fd0c7766c473f23b88d83bcb30d28
#
_cell.length_a   1.000
_cell.length_b   1.000
_cell.length_c   1.000
_cell.angle_alpha   90.00
_cell.angle_beta   90.00
_cell.angle_gamma   90.00
#
_symmetry.space_group_name_H-M   'P 1'
#
loop_
_entity.id
_entity.type
_entity.pdbx_description
1 polymer ?
#
loop_
_entity_poly.entity_id
_entity_poly.type
_entity_poly.pdbx_seq_one_letter_code
_entity_poly.pdbx_strand_id
1 'polypeptide(L)'
;MKTILAITLLAMSAFIGTDTKSIHQFKVKTLEGQDFDFASLKGKKVMVVNTASKCGFTPQYKELEEVYEKYKDKNFTIIGFPCNDFASQEPGTSADIREFCTKNYGVTFPIMEKITIKDSPVYAWLKNKDLNGVENSKVSWNFNKYLIDENGHLVKHLGSMTKPNDEEIIKWIEGK
;
A
#
# COMPACT_ATOMS: atom_id res chain seq x y z
N MET A 1 49.88 -37.26 26.37
CA MET A 1 49.60 -36.46 25.19
C MET A 1 48.08 -36.18 25.15
N LYS A 2 47.63 -34.94 25.42
CA LYS A 2 46.21 -34.57 25.38
C LYS A 2 45.99 -33.81 24.09
N THR A 3 45.21 -34.38 23.16
CA THR A 3 44.86 -33.80 21.88
C THR A 3 43.68 -32.85 22.10
N ILE A 4 43.88 -31.54 21.91
CA ILE A 4 42.82 -30.54 21.96
C ILE A 4 42.21 -30.45 20.58
N LEU A 5 40.95 -30.86 20.48
CA LEU A 5 40.16 -30.74 19.25
C LEU A 5 39.55 -29.33 19.21
N ALA A 6 40.09 -28.49 18.34
CA ALA A 6 39.56 -27.14 18.07
C ALA A 6 38.33 -27.22 17.17
N ILE A 7 37.14 -26.94 17.74
CA ILE A 7 35.90 -26.82 16.97
C ILE A 7 35.84 -25.40 16.44
N THR A 8 36.11 -25.22 15.13
CA THR A 8 35.91 -23.99 14.43
C THR A 8 34.40 -23.78 14.14
N LEU A 9 33.78 -22.86 14.88
CA LEU A 9 32.40 -22.46 14.65
C LEU A 9 32.37 -21.54 13.44
N LEU A 10 31.91 -22.05 12.29
CA LEU A 10 31.72 -21.27 11.07
C LEU A 10 30.41 -20.46 11.21
N ALA A 11 30.51 -19.17 11.54
CA ALA A 11 29.38 -18.28 11.57
C ALA A 11 28.89 -18.04 10.15
N MET A 12 27.82 -18.71 9.73
CA MET A 12 27.07 -18.37 8.51
C MET A 12 26.34 -17.05 8.74
N SER A 13 26.95 -15.96 8.29
CA SER A 13 26.24 -14.69 8.14
C SER A 13 25.20 -14.84 7.01
N ALA A 14 23.94 -15.01 7.38
CA ALA A 14 22.85 -14.92 6.43
C ALA A 14 22.82 -13.49 5.85
N PHE A 15 23.23 -13.32 4.61
CA PHE A 15 22.97 -12.12 3.85
C PHE A 15 21.43 -12.02 3.67
N ILE A 16 20.78 -11.20 4.49
CA ILE A 16 19.38 -10.83 4.27
C ILE A 16 19.39 -9.83 3.10
N GLY A 17 19.40 -10.35 1.89
CA GLY A 17 19.16 -9.53 0.70
C GLY A 17 17.78 -8.88 0.83
N THR A 18 17.70 -7.57 0.63
CA THR A 18 16.40 -6.89 0.53
C THR A 18 15.70 -7.40 -0.73
N ASP A 19 14.49 -7.96 -0.59
CA ASP A 19 13.66 -8.34 -1.73
C ASP A 19 13.18 -7.08 -2.45
N THR A 20 13.88 -6.70 -3.53
CA THR A 20 13.57 -5.50 -4.31
C THR A 20 12.24 -5.59 -5.07
N LYS A 21 11.62 -6.76 -5.11
CA LYS A 21 10.27 -6.99 -5.68
C LYS A 21 9.16 -6.82 -4.64
N SER A 22 9.50 -6.53 -3.40
CA SER A 22 8.55 -6.33 -2.31
C SER A 22 8.31 -4.85 -2.02
N ILE A 23 7.05 -4.49 -1.73
CA ILE A 23 6.67 -3.14 -1.28
C ILE A 23 7.36 -2.77 0.05
N HIS A 24 7.80 -3.76 0.81
CA HIS A 24 8.48 -3.58 2.10
C HIS A 24 9.82 -2.84 2.03
N GLN A 25 10.35 -2.59 0.82
CA GLN A 25 11.55 -1.79 0.61
C GLN A 25 11.32 -0.27 0.75
N PHE A 26 10.06 0.19 0.70
CA PHE A 26 9.75 1.62 0.66
C PHE A 26 9.56 2.23 2.04
N LYS A 27 10.01 3.50 2.13
CA LYS A 27 9.71 4.43 3.23
C LYS A 27 9.09 5.68 2.63
N VAL A 28 8.03 6.16 3.25
CA VAL A 28 7.27 7.34 2.81
C VAL A 28 6.91 8.20 4.01
N LYS A 29 6.23 9.33 3.79
CA LYS A 29 5.65 10.13 4.88
C LYS A 29 4.15 9.90 4.95
N THR A 30 3.61 9.92 6.17
CA THR A 30 2.16 10.03 6.37
C THR A 30 1.67 11.43 6.00
N LEU A 31 0.38 11.60 5.93
CA LEU A 31 -0.25 12.91 5.68
C LEU A 31 0.16 13.96 6.71
N GLU A 32 0.47 13.54 7.95
CA GLU A 32 0.97 14.36 9.06
C GLU A 32 2.50 14.59 9.03
N GLY A 33 3.19 14.08 8.00
CA GLY A 33 4.64 14.24 7.83
C GLY A 33 5.50 13.28 8.65
N GLN A 34 4.91 12.27 9.29
CA GLN A 34 5.64 11.26 10.05
C GLN A 34 6.24 10.21 9.11
N ASP A 35 7.38 9.63 9.48
CA ASP A 35 7.99 8.52 8.73
C ASP A 35 7.11 7.27 8.81
N PHE A 36 6.86 6.66 7.65
CA PHE A 36 6.15 5.41 7.52
C PHE A 36 7.01 4.40 6.75
N ASP A 37 7.32 3.28 7.40
CA ASP A 37 8.12 2.19 6.82
C ASP A 37 7.19 1.04 6.44
N PHE A 38 7.11 0.72 5.14
CA PHE A 38 6.33 -0.43 4.67
C PHE A 38 6.80 -1.77 5.23
N ALA A 39 8.04 -1.88 5.72
CA ALA A 39 8.52 -3.08 6.39
C ALA A 39 7.71 -3.41 7.67
N SER A 40 7.04 -2.43 8.27
CA SER A 40 6.12 -2.63 9.41
C SER A 40 4.84 -3.41 9.03
N LEU A 41 4.57 -3.55 7.73
CA LEU A 41 3.39 -4.25 7.21
C LEU A 41 3.66 -5.73 6.87
N LYS A 42 4.85 -6.26 7.14
CA LYS A 42 5.16 -7.68 6.92
C LYS A 42 4.14 -8.57 7.62
N GLY A 43 3.64 -9.57 6.91
CA GLY A 43 2.60 -10.47 7.39
C GLY A 43 1.17 -9.95 7.23
N LYS A 44 1.00 -8.76 6.61
CA LYS A 44 -0.33 -8.20 6.31
C LYS A 44 -0.58 -8.15 4.82
N LYS A 45 -1.79 -8.44 4.40
CA LYS A 45 -2.30 -8.05 3.07
C LYS A 45 -2.51 -6.53 3.05
N VAL A 46 -2.10 -5.89 1.96
CA VAL A 46 -2.18 -4.44 1.83
C VAL A 46 -2.93 -4.05 0.57
N MET A 47 -3.95 -3.20 0.69
CA MET A 47 -4.57 -2.54 -0.45
C MET A 47 -4.00 -1.12 -0.56
N VAL A 48 -3.25 -0.84 -1.63
CA VAL A 48 -2.79 0.51 -1.95
C VAL A 48 -3.80 1.17 -2.89
N VAL A 49 -4.22 2.40 -2.59
CA VAL A 49 -5.21 3.14 -3.39
C VAL A 49 -4.81 4.60 -3.57
N ASN A 50 -4.87 5.13 -4.81
CA ASN A 50 -4.73 6.57 -5.03
C ASN A 50 -6.09 7.26 -4.90
N THR A 51 -6.15 8.32 -4.10
CA THR A 51 -7.40 8.94 -3.67
C THR A 51 -7.52 10.39 -4.09
N ALA A 52 -8.74 10.92 -4.09
CA ALA A 52 -9.02 12.32 -4.32
C ALA A 52 -10.35 12.75 -3.66
N SER A 53 -10.40 14.00 -3.17
CA SER A 53 -11.55 14.56 -2.45
C SER A 53 -12.67 15.08 -3.36
N LYS A 54 -12.38 15.35 -4.65
CA LYS A 54 -13.34 15.98 -5.59
C LYS A 54 -13.58 15.13 -6.84
N CYS A 55 -13.61 13.81 -6.70
CA CYS A 55 -13.80 12.86 -7.78
C CYS A 55 -15.21 12.24 -7.74
N GLY A 56 -15.76 11.84 -8.89
CA GLY A 56 -16.99 11.06 -8.91
C GLY A 56 -16.90 9.72 -8.13
N PHE A 57 -15.69 9.20 -7.94
CA PHE A 57 -15.43 8.01 -7.14
C PHE A 57 -15.13 8.29 -5.67
N THR A 58 -15.10 9.54 -5.21
CA THR A 58 -14.85 9.91 -3.80
C THR A 58 -15.77 9.17 -2.81
N PRO A 59 -17.05 8.86 -3.11
CA PRO A 59 -17.89 8.04 -2.24
C PRO A 59 -17.29 6.66 -1.88
N GLN A 60 -16.33 6.13 -2.65
CA GLN A 60 -15.64 4.88 -2.31
C GLN A 60 -14.83 4.96 -1.00
N TYR A 61 -14.54 6.15 -0.46
CA TYR A 61 -13.96 6.27 0.87
C TYR A 61 -14.79 5.58 1.95
N LYS A 62 -16.12 5.64 1.83
CA LYS A 62 -17.02 4.95 2.77
C LYS A 62 -16.81 3.44 2.73
N GLU A 63 -16.81 2.85 1.52
CA GLU A 63 -16.62 1.41 1.33
C GLU A 63 -15.19 0.97 1.71
N LEU A 64 -14.17 1.83 1.46
CA LEU A 64 -12.79 1.59 1.92
C LEU A 64 -12.74 1.50 3.45
N GLU A 65 -13.35 2.45 4.16
CA GLU A 65 -13.36 2.45 5.61
C GLU A 65 -14.14 1.26 6.18
N GLU A 66 -15.29 0.93 5.62
CA GLU A 66 -16.08 -0.26 6.02
C GLU A 66 -15.26 -1.57 5.88
N VAL A 67 -14.53 -1.72 4.76
CA VAL A 67 -13.64 -2.88 4.55
C VAL A 67 -12.47 -2.84 5.53
N TYR A 68 -11.83 -1.68 5.72
CA TYR A 68 -10.74 -1.53 6.67
C TYR A 68 -11.16 -1.90 8.09
N GLU A 69 -12.24 -1.33 8.62
CA GLU A 69 -12.75 -1.61 9.96
C GLU A 69 -13.09 -3.11 10.15
N LYS A 70 -13.66 -3.75 9.14
CA LYS A 70 -14.01 -5.17 9.19
C LYS A 70 -12.80 -6.10 9.25
N TYR A 71 -11.68 -5.71 8.62
CA TYR A 71 -10.55 -6.62 8.39
C TYR A 71 -9.21 -6.17 9.01
N LYS A 72 -9.08 -4.96 9.58
CA LYS A 72 -7.83 -4.43 10.14
C LYS A 72 -7.19 -5.34 11.20
N ASP A 73 -8.01 -6.08 11.97
CA ASP A 73 -7.54 -7.02 13.00
C ASP A 73 -7.29 -8.44 12.44
N LYS A 74 -7.41 -8.63 11.11
CA LYS A 74 -7.22 -9.90 10.39
C LYS A 74 -6.04 -9.84 9.43
N ASN A 75 -4.95 -9.20 9.84
CA ASN A 75 -3.73 -9.03 9.03
C ASN A 75 -4.01 -8.37 7.67
N PHE A 76 -4.86 -7.35 7.64
CA PHE A 76 -5.16 -6.54 6.47
C PHE A 76 -5.01 -5.06 6.80
N THR A 77 -4.61 -4.25 5.81
CA THR A 77 -4.62 -2.80 5.91
C THR A 77 -4.85 -2.13 4.55
N ILE A 78 -5.26 -0.87 4.59
CA ILE A 78 -5.36 0.00 3.42
C ILE A 78 -4.34 1.12 3.57
N ILE A 79 -3.68 1.49 2.46
CA ILE A 79 -2.78 2.63 2.38
C ILE A 79 -3.30 3.58 1.30
N GLY A 80 -3.80 4.74 1.70
CA GLY A 80 -4.29 5.78 0.82
C GLY A 80 -3.18 6.74 0.39
N PHE A 81 -3.11 7.05 -0.91
CA PHE A 81 -2.22 8.07 -1.45
C PHE A 81 -3.05 9.17 -2.14
N PRO A 82 -3.25 10.33 -1.51
CA PRO A 82 -3.86 11.46 -2.17
C PRO A 82 -3.06 11.88 -3.42
N CYS A 83 -3.77 12.13 -4.54
CA CYS A 83 -3.13 12.41 -5.82
C CYS A 83 -3.91 13.47 -6.59
N ASN A 84 -3.23 14.53 -7.04
CA ASN A 84 -3.85 15.63 -7.78
C ASN A 84 -3.65 15.55 -9.31
N ASP A 85 -3.10 14.44 -9.84
CA ASP A 85 -2.76 14.31 -11.27
C ASP A 85 -4.00 14.22 -12.18
N PHE A 86 -5.15 13.83 -11.63
CA PHE A 86 -6.36 13.56 -12.39
C PHE A 86 -7.36 14.70 -12.22
N ALA A 87 -7.44 15.56 -13.23
CA ALA A 87 -8.35 16.72 -13.30
C ALA A 87 -8.27 17.64 -12.07
N SER A 88 -7.10 17.72 -11.40
CA SER A 88 -6.89 18.55 -10.20
C SER A 88 -7.93 18.30 -9.09
N GLN A 89 -8.29 17.03 -8.91
CA GLN A 89 -9.35 16.62 -7.97
C GLN A 89 -8.89 16.44 -6.52
N GLU A 90 -7.61 16.70 -6.22
CA GLU A 90 -7.07 16.73 -4.85
C GLU A 90 -6.26 18.01 -4.58
N PRO A 91 -6.90 19.21 -4.65
CA PRO A 91 -6.18 20.49 -4.54
C PRO A 91 -5.78 20.84 -3.11
N GLY A 92 -6.40 20.22 -2.10
CA GLY A 92 -6.24 20.55 -0.67
C GLY A 92 -4.81 20.36 -0.14
N THR A 93 -4.51 21.02 0.97
CA THR A 93 -3.33 20.74 1.80
C THR A 93 -3.50 19.41 2.53
N SER A 94 -2.44 18.91 3.17
CA SER A 94 -2.52 17.71 4.00
C SER A 94 -3.57 17.84 5.12
N ALA A 95 -3.68 19.02 5.74
CA ALA A 95 -4.69 19.30 6.76
C ALA A 95 -6.11 19.27 6.19
N ASP A 96 -6.33 19.89 5.02
CA ASP A 96 -7.64 19.87 4.35
C ASP A 96 -8.07 18.45 3.98
N ILE A 97 -7.13 17.64 3.47
CA ILE A 97 -7.38 16.23 3.10
C ILE A 97 -7.73 15.41 4.34
N ARG A 98 -6.97 15.56 5.45
CA ARG A 98 -7.24 14.86 6.70
C ARG A 98 -8.63 15.22 7.23
N GLU A 99 -8.92 16.51 7.30
CA GLU A 99 -10.22 17.00 7.76
C GLU A 99 -11.36 16.47 6.88
N PHE A 100 -11.21 16.53 5.56
CA PHE A 100 -12.19 16.01 4.61
C PHE A 100 -12.45 14.52 4.82
N CYS A 101 -11.41 13.70 4.86
CA CYS A 101 -11.51 12.25 5.02
C CYS A 101 -12.18 11.87 6.35
N THR A 102 -11.77 12.52 7.44
CA THR A 102 -12.30 12.24 8.78
C THR A 102 -13.76 12.70 8.93
N LYS A 103 -14.07 13.95 8.54
CA LYS A 103 -15.41 14.51 8.75
C LYS A 103 -16.47 13.89 7.85
N ASN A 104 -16.14 13.59 6.59
CA ASN A 104 -17.13 13.14 5.63
C ASN A 104 -17.27 11.62 5.57
N TYR A 105 -16.19 10.87 5.88
CA TYR A 105 -16.17 9.42 5.70
C TYR A 105 -15.66 8.64 6.91
N GLY A 106 -15.23 9.32 7.97
CA GLY A 106 -14.72 8.68 9.18
C GLY A 106 -13.43 7.89 8.96
N VAL A 107 -12.65 8.23 7.93
CA VAL A 107 -11.45 7.45 7.53
C VAL A 107 -10.46 7.34 8.67
N THR A 108 -10.14 6.08 9.01
CA THR A 108 -9.15 5.73 10.05
C THR A 108 -7.95 4.96 9.49
N PHE A 109 -8.02 4.41 8.26
CA PHE A 109 -6.86 3.78 7.64
C PHE A 109 -5.74 4.79 7.34
N PRO A 110 -4.48 4.33 7.27
CA PRO A 110 -3.32 5.18 6.99
C PRO A 110 -3.43 5.92 5.65
N ILE A 111 -3.25 7.25 5.69
CA ILE A 111 -3.15 8.10 4.50
C ILE A 111 -1.73 8.67 4.46
N MET A 112 -1.08 8.54 3.31
CA MET A 112 0.27 9.05 3.05
C MET A 112 0.22 10.49 2.55
N GLU A 113 1.37 11.17 2.51
CA GLU A 113 1.48 12.48 1.90
C GLU A 113 0.99 12.47 0.44
N LYS A 114 0.54 13.62 -0.02
CA LYS A 114 0.07 13.78 -1.40
C LYS A 114 1.21 13.58 -2.39
N ILE A 115 0.96 12.77 -3.41
CA ILE A 115 1.93 12.38 -4.42
C ILE A 115 1.53 12.82 -5.82
N THR A 116 2.51 12.80 -6.74
CA THR A 116 2.27 12.61 -8.16
C THR A 116 2.57 11.15 -8.54
N ILE A 117 1.73 10.55 -9.38
CA ILE A 117 1.92 9.15 -9.82
C ILE A 117 3.25 8.98 -10.57
N LYS A 118 3.68 10.05 -11.27
CA LYS A 118 4.91 10.04 -12.06
C LYS A 118 6.16 9.95 -11.18
N ASP A 119 6.19 10.70 -10.08
CA ASP A 119 7.39 10.88 -9.26
C ASP A 119 7.43 9.97 -8.03
N SER A 120 6.32 9.27 -7.74
CA SER A 120 6.24 8.33 -6.62
C SER A 120 7.01 7.03 -6.90
N PRO A 121 8.05 6.70 -6.11
CA PRO A 121 8.78 5.45 -6.26
C PRO A 121 7.90 4.22 -5.99
N VAL A 122 6.91 4.33 -5.08
CA VAL A 122 5.92 3.28 -4.82
C VAL A 122 5.09 3.00 -6.08
N TYR A 123 4.58 4.05 -6.73
CA TYR A 123 3.80 3.89 -7.96
C TYR A 123 4.65 3.53 -9.18
N ALA A 124 5.94 3.91 -9.23
CA ALA A 124 6.87 3.40 -10.24
C ALA A 124 6.99 1.87 -10.12
N TRP A 125 7.14 1.34 -8.90
CA TRP A 125 7.18 -0.10 -8.62
C TRP A 125 5.83 -0.78 -8.94
N LEU A 126 4.71 -0.26 -8.44
CA LEU A 126 3.38 -0.83 -8.65
C LEU A 126 3.01 -1.00 -10.13
N LYS A 127 3.47 -0.09 -11.00
CA LYS A 127 3.11 -0.05 -12.41
C LYS A 127 4.04 -0.81 -13.34
N ASN A 128 5.23 -1.20 -12.89
CA ASN A 128 6.28 -1.73 -13.76
C ASN A 128 6.60 -3.19 -13.40
N LYS A 129 6.34 -4.11 -14.35
CA LYS A 129 6.60 -5.55 -14.19
C LYS A 129 8.06 -5.87 -13.87
N ASP A 130 9.01 -5.12 -14.43
CA ASP A 130 10.44 -5.36 -14.19
C ASP A 130 10.81 -5.11 -12.71
N LEU A 131 10.06 -4.21 -12.05
CA LEU A 131 10.23 -3.87 -10.65
C LEU A 131 9.39 -4.75 -9.71
N ASN A 132 8.10 -4.96 -10.02
CA ASN A 132 7.18 -5.70 -9.17
C ASN A 132 7.15 -7.22 -9.45
N GLY A 133 7.64 -7.65 -10.61
CA GLY A 133 7.72 -9.05 -11.00
C GLY A 133 6.42 -9.68 -11.52
N VAL A 134 5.31 -8.94 -11.55
CA VAL A 134 3.97 -9.48 -11.85
C VAL A 134 3.39 -8.90 -13.14
N GLU A 135 3.10 -7.60 -13.17
CA GLU A 135 2.42 -7.00 -14.32
C GLU A 135 2.84 -5.54 -14.59
N ASN A 136 2.66 -5.12 -15.84
CA ASN A 136 2.62 -3.71 -16.19
C ASN A 136 1.19 -3.20 -16.08
N SER A 137 1.00 -2.06 -15.43
CA SER A 137 -0.31 -1.44 -15.27
C SER A 137 -0.27 0.06 -15.48
N LYS A 138 -1.44 0.68 -15.65
CA LYS A 138 -1.58 2.13 -15.81
C LYS A 138 -2.61 2.66 -14.82
N VAL A 139 -2.19 3.58 -13.97
CA VAL A 139 -3.13 4.39 -13.18
C VAL A 139 -3.73 5.44 -14.11
N SER A 140 -4.96 5.19 -14.54
CA SER A 140 -5.64 6.06 -15.52
C SER A 140 -6.59 7.07 -14.89
N TRP A 141 -6.92 6.91 -13.61
CA TRP A 141 -7.81 7.80 -12.85
C TRP A 141 -7.59 7.63 -11.34
N ASN A 142 -8.35 8.35 -10.51
CA ASN A 142 -8.39 8.18 -9.06
C ASN A 142 -9.03 6.83 -8.67
N PHE A 143 -8.76 6.36 -7.47
CA PHE A 143 -9.30 5.13 -6.88
C PHE A 143 -8.93 3.83 -7.62
N ASN A 144 -7.75 3.77 -8.26
CA ASN A 144 -7.13 2.50 -8.64
C ASN A 144 -6.63 1.79 -7.39
N LYS A 145 -6.78 0.46 -7.34
CA LYS A 145 -6.37 -0.37 -6.21
C LYS A 145 -5.29 -1.34 -6.64
N TYR A 146 -4.32 -1.55 -5.77
CA TYR A 146 -3.28 -2.56 -5.91
C TYR A 146 -3.34 -3.49 -4.70
N LEU A 147 -3.47 -4.77 -4.95
CA LEU A 147 -3.52 -5.81 -3.93
C LEU A 147 -2.12 -6.38 -3.72
N ILE A 148 -1.66 -6.41 -2.48
CA ILE A 148 -0.32 -6.83 -2.09
C ILE A 148 -0.44 -7.94 -1.05
N ASP A 149 0.27 -9.05 -1.25
CA ASP A 149 0.24 -10.19 -0.33
C ASP A 149 1.02 -9.94 0.97
N GLU A 150 0.98 -10.90 1.87
CA GLU A 150 1.63 -10.85 3.19
C GLU A 150 3.16 -10.76 3.12
N ASN A 151 3.76 -11.15 1.98
CA ASN A 151 5.20 -11.06 1.71
C ASN A 151 5.57 -9.72 1.08
N GLY A 152 4.57 -8.89 0.77
CA GLY A 152 4.75 -7.59 0.14
C GLY A 152 4.82 -7.64 -1.38
N HIS A 153 4.47 -8.76 -2.02
CA HIS A 153 4.46 -8.88 -3.48
C HIS A 153 3.12 -8.41 -4.06
N LEU A 154 3.20 -7.78 -5.23
CA LEU A 154 2.01 -7.42 -5.99
C LEU A 154 1.23 -8.68 -6.38
N VAL A 155 -0.08 -8.67 -6.14
CA VAL A 155 -1.00 -9.73 -6.58
C VAL A 155 -1.76 -9.29 -7.83
N LYS A 156 -2.35 -8.07 -7.77
CA LYS A 156 -3.22 -7.59 -8.85
C LYS A 156 -3.42 -6.08 -8.81
N HIS A 157 -3.60 -5.48 -9.98
CA HIS A 157 -4.12 -4.13 -10.18
C HIS A 157 -5.61 -4.16 -10.54
N LEU A 158 -6.40 -3.28 -9.92
CA LEU A 158 -7.83 -3.10 -10.16
C LEU A 158 -8.12 -1.63 -10.46
N GLY A 159 -8.93 -1.38 -11.47
CA GLY A 159 -9.29 -0.03 -11.89
C GLY A 159 -10.27 0.68 -10.95
N SER A 160 -10.53 1.96 -11.25
CA SER A 160 -11.43 2.84 -10.45
C SER A 160 -12.85 2.30 -10.30
N MET A 161 -13.36 1.57 -11.31
CA MET A 161 -14.73 1.05 -11.32
C MET A 161 -14.94 -0.11 -10.34
N THR A 162 -13.90 -0.86 -10.01
CA THR A 162 -13.98 -1.95 -9.02
C THR A 162 -14.20 -1.34 -7.65
N LYS A 163 -15.29 -1.71 -6.99
CA LYS A 163 -15.61 -1.23 -5.64
C LYS A 163 -14.67 -1.83 -4.60
N PRO A 164 -14.37 -1.10 -3.51
CA PRO A 164 -13.54 -1.63 -2.42
C PRO A 164 -14.08 -2.91 -1.77
N ASN A 165 -15.41 -3.08 -1.74
CA ASN A 165 -16.11 -4.24 -1.20
C ASN A 165 -16.50 -5.28 -2.27
N ASP A 166 -15.91 -5.21 -3.46
CA ASP A 166 -16.12 -6.21 -4.53
C ASP A 166 -15.79 -7.63 -4.03
N GLU A 167 -16.54 -8.61 -4.51
CA GLU A 167 -16.40 -10.01 -4.08
C GLU A 167 -14.98 -10.54 -4.31
N GLU A 168 -14.31 -10.13 -5.39
CA GLU A 168 -12.95 -10.52 -5.68
C GLU A 168 -11.98 -10.01 -4.60
N ILE A 169 -12.13 -8.75 -4.17
CA ILE A 169 -11.30 -8.16 -3.12
C ILE A 169 -11.56 -8.86 -1.78
N ILE A 170 -12.83 -9.08 -1.45
CA ILE A 170 -13.20 -9.74 -0.19
C ILE A 170 -12.68 -11.18 -0.14
N LYS A 171 -12.82 -11.96 -1.23
CA LYS A 171 -12.24 -13.31 -1.31
C LYS A 171 -10.72 -13.29 -1.14
N TRP A 172 -10.05 -12.36 -1.81
CA TRP A 172 -8.61 -12.21 -1.64
C TRP A 172 -8.22 -11.89 -0.20
N ILE A 173 -8.91 -10.96 0.48
CA ILE A 173 -8.64 -10.64 1.89
C ILE A 173 -8.83 -11.90 2.75
N GLU A 174 -9.91 -12.64 2.54
CA GLU A 174 -10.28 -13.83 3.32
C GLU A 174 -9.47 -15.08 2.98
N GLY A 175 -8.63 -15.06 1.93
CA GLY A 175 -7.83 -16.20 1.50
C GLY A 175 -8.63 -17.31 0.85
N LYS A 176 -9.69 -16.97 0.09
CA LYS A 176 -10.62 -17.89 -0.58
C LYS A 176 -10.46 -17.89 -2.09
#